data_f85d78e4566280fa55f0a9075f844eda
#
_entry.id   f85d78e4566280fa55f0a9075f844eda
#
_cell.length_a   1.000
_cell.length_b   1.000
_cell.length_c   1.000
_cell.angle_alpha   90.00
_cell.angle_beta   90.00
_cell.angle_gamma   90.00
#
_symmetry.space_group_name_H-M   'P 1'
#
loop_
_entity.id
_entity.type
_entity.pdbx_description
1 polymer ?
#
loop_
_entity_poly.entity_id
_entity_poly.type
_entity_poly.pdbx_seq_one_letter_code
_entity_poly.pdbx_strand_id
1 'polypeptide(L)'
;MAAAKDRLARMANLEATDKAEEHSDKSVGRNWFTHTLDAMFRFIRQHARPLHVLGLTLTAAILYIYARVVALTARLATSGELSWPNVPAPSVIALWHGNAPSLLVAFAMRRTAAPAVILVANDPRGDYLAVLCRMLGFEVVRTDGRHDGWSELMELAEKLKQGACVFITADGAGPARVVKRGAVALASATGVPLVPLKADCSPALQQSHKWDEARNPLPFSSVSVWMDTPRTLEPLIDRDSIDCAKAWLEETLNKRS
;
A
#
# COMPACT_ATOMS: atom_id res chain seq x y z
N MET A 1 -18.25 13.36 -10.51
CA MET A 1 -18.23 11.90 -10.84
C MET A 1 -17.81 11.63 -12.28
N ALA A 2 -18.52 12.12 -13.25
CA ALA A 2 -18.21 11.87 -14.66
C ALA A 2 -16.77 12.29 -15.03
N ALA A 3 -16.31 13.47 -14.61
CA ALA A 3 -14.98 13.97 -14.95
C ALA A 3 -13.83 13.15 -14.34
N ALA A 4 -13.95 12.68 -13.09
CA ALA A 4 -12.94 11.82 -12.48
C ALA A 4 -12.91 10.45 -13.14
N LYS A 5 -14.08 9.91 -13.46
CA LYS A 5 -14.25 8.64 -14.17
C LYS A 5 -13.66 8.71 -15.58
N ASP A 6 -13.90 9.83 -16.29
CA ASP A 6 -13.34 10.06 -17.63
C ASP A 6 -11.82 10.23 -17.60
N ARG A 7 -11.28 10.96 -16.62
CA ARG A 7 -9.83 11.12 -16.43
C ARG A 7 -9.14 9.79 -16.14
N LEU A 8 -9.67 9.02 -15.20
CA LEU A 8 -9.16 7.70 -14.91
C LEU A 8 -9.26 6.77 -16.14
N ALA A 9 -10.33 6.83 -16.96
CA ALA A 9 -10.48 6.03 -18.18
C ALA A 9 -9.42 6.37 -19.25
N ARG A 10 -9.09 7.65 -19.43
CA ARG A 10 -8.02 8.07 -20.34
C ARG A 10 -6.65 7.55 -19.88
N MET A 11 -6.40 7.56 -18.57
CA MET A 11 -5.16 7.03 -17.99
C MET A 11 -5.05 5.51 -18.15
N ALA A 12 -6.15 4.76 -18.03
CA ALA A 12 -6.16 3.31 -18.26
C ALA A 12 -5.84 2.96 -19.73
N ASN A 13 -6.32 3.75 -20.69
CA ASN A 13 -5.97 3.54 -22.11
C ASN A 13 -4.48 3.77 -22.39
N LEU A 14 -3.83 4.70 -21.69
CA LEU A 14 -2.38 4.90 -21.77
C LEU A 14 -1.61 3.72 -21.16
N GLU A 15 -2.17 3.04 -20.17
CA GLU A 15 -1.58 1.83 -19.57
C GLU A 15 -1.66 0.60 -20.47
N ALA A 16 -2.74 0.47 -21.22
CA ALA A 16 -2.93 -0.66 -22.15
C ALA A 16 -1.88 -0.67 -23.26
N THR A 17 -1.45 0.50 -23.73
CA THR A 17 -0.36 0.64 -24.71
C THR A 17 1.01 0.31 -24.13
N ASP A 18 1.29 0.64 -22.86
CA ASP A 18 2.57 0.34 -22.20
C ASP A 18 2.77 -1.17 -21.91
N LYS A 19 1.69 -1.86 -21.51
CA LYS A 19 1.75 -3.31 -21.21
C LYS A 19 2.03 -4.14 -22.47
N ALA A 20 1.63 -3.66 -23.64
CA ALA A 20 1.93 -4.34 -24.91
C ALA A 20 3.44 -4.31 -25.25
N GLU A 21 4.15 -3.27 -24.82
CA GLU A 21 5.61 -3.15 -25.01
C GLU A 21 6.42 -3.88 -23.91
N GLU A 22 5.93 -3.94 -22.65
CA GLU A 22 6.65 -4.55 -21.52
C GLU A 22 6.52 -6.09 -21.45
N HIS A 23 5.55 -6.69 -22.16
CA HIS A 23 5.29 -8.14 -22.11
C HIS A 23 6.31 -8.99 -22.89
N SER A 24 7.25 -8.38 -23.59
CA SER A 24 8.29 -9.07 -24.37
C SER A 24 9.46 -9.63 -23.53
N ASP A 25 9.62 -9.26 -22.23
CA ASP A 25 10.88 -9.52 -21.49
C ASP A 25 10.76 -10.20 -20.11
N LYS A 26 9.68 -10.89 -19.77
CA LYS A 26 9.58 -11.54 -18.43
C LYS A 26 9.14 -13.00 -18.46
N SER A 27 10.05 -13.88 -18.90
CA SER A 27 10.06 -15.29 -18.48
C SER A 27 11.17 -15.53 -17.43
N VAL A 28 11.03 -14.98 -16.22
CA VAL A 28 11.91 -15.31 -15.09
C VAL A 28 11.26 -16.37 -14.22
N GLY A 29 11.94 -17.51 -14.10
CA GLY A 29 11.52 -18.75 -13.48
C GLY A 29 10.86 -18.62 -12.12
N ARG A 30 9.57 -18.87 -12.10
CA ARG A 30 8.82 -19.13 -10.87
C ARG A 30 9.17 -20.55 -10.39
N ASN A 31 9.83 -20.65 -9.23
CA ASN A 31 10.22 -21.91 -8.60
C ASN A 31 9.01 -22.85 -8.48
N TRP A 32 9.13 -24.12 -8.95
CA TRP A 32 8.09 -25.15 -8.85
C TRP A 32 7.52 -25.31 -7.43
N PHE A 33 8.36 -25.05 -6.41
CA PHE A 33 7.98 -25.13 -4.99
C PHE A 33 6.90 -24.09 -4.63
N THR A 34 6.99 -22.87 -5.16
CA THR A 34 5.96 -21.82 -4.94
C THR A 34 4.66 -22.17 -5.65
N HIS A 35 4.71 -22.79 -6.82
CA HIS A 35 3.52 -23.28 -7.53
C HIS A 35 2.80 -24.39 -6.79
N THR A 36 3.55 -25.30 -6.17
CA THR A 36 2.97 -26.43 -5.42
C THR A 36 2.30 -25.93 -4.12
N LEU A 37 2.94 -24.99 -3.43
CA LEU A 37 2.35 -24.35 -2.26
C LEU A 37 1.08 -23.55 -2.62
N ASP A 38 1.10 -22.77 -3.69
CA ASP A 38 -0.07 -22.02 -4.15
C ASP A 38 -1.22 -22.94 -4.59
N ALA A 39 -0.92 -24.10 -5.20
CA ALA A 39 -1.91 -25.10 -5.56
C ALA A 39 -2.51 -25.78 -4.32
N MET A 40 -1.68 -26.11 -3.33
CA MET A 40 -2.11 -26.68 -2.06
C MET A 40 -2.99 -25.68 -1.28
N PHE A 41 -2.60 -24.40 -1.21
CA PHE A 41 -3.42 -23.37 -0.59
C PHE A 41 -4.76 -23.15 -1.31
N ARG A 42 -4.78 -23.20 -2.65
CA ARG A 42 -6.04 -23.16 -3.42
C ARG A 42 -6.93 -24.35 -3.14
N PHE A 43 -6.36 -25.56 -3.07
CA PHE A 43 -7.10 -26.78 -2.74
C PHE A 43 -7.70 -26.72 -1.33
N ILE A 44 -6.92 -26.31 -0.31
CA ILE A 44 -7.39 -26.16 1.07
C ILE A 44 -8.48 -25.09 1.14
N ARG A 45 -8.34 -23.97 0.43
CA ARG A 45 -9.33 -22.90 0.35
C ARG A 45 -10.67 -23.37 -0.22
N GLN A 46 -10.66 -24.31 -1.16
CA GLN A 46 -11.88 -24.85 -1.78
C GLN A 46 -12.57 -25.95 -0.97
N HIS A 47 -11.80 -26.82 -0.31
CA HIS A 47 -12.32 -28.06 0.30
C HIS A 47 -12.37 -28.04 1.83
N ALA A 48 -11.61 -27.16 2.48
CA ALA A 48 -11.53 -27.05 3.94
C ALA A 48 -11.74 -25.59 4.41
N ARG A 49 -12.75 -24.92 3.86
CA ARG A 49 -13.07 -23.52 4.20
C ARG A 49 -13.01 -23.18 5.70
N PRO A 50 -13.63 -23.96 6.62
CA PRO A 50 -13.60 -23.59 8.03
C PRO A 50 -12.19 -23.66 8.64
N LEU A 51 -11.38 -24.65 8.28
CA LEU A 51 -10.00 -24.77 8.74
C LEU A 51 -9.11 -23.67 8.15
N HIS A 52 -9.34 -23.30 6.89
CA HIS A 52 -8.62 -22.19 6.25
C HIS A 52 -8.95 -20.85 6.92
N VAL A 53 -10.23 -20.56 7.15
CA VAL A 53 -10.65 -19.33 7.83
C VAL A 53 -10.11 -19.30 9.26
N LEU A 54 -10.14 -20.42 9.99
CA LEU A 54 -9.55 -20.51 11.34
C LEU A 54 -8.05 -20.21 11.30
N GLY A 55 -7.31 -20.84 10.38
CA GLY A 55 -5.86 -20.59 10.21
C GLY A 55 -5.53 -19.13 9.89
N LEU A 56 -6.29 -18.53 8.98
CA LEU A 56 -6.14 -17.10 8.64
C LEU A 56 -6.40 -16.21 9.86
N THR A 57 -7.48 -16.48 10.58
CA THR A 57 -7.86 -15.68 11.75
C THR A 57 -6.83 -15.80 12.86
N LEU A 58 -6.34 -17.01 13.14
CA LEU A 58 -5.28 -17.26 14.14
C LEU A 58 -3.97 -16.55 13.74
N THR A 59 -3.56 -16.66 12.49
CA THR A 59 -2.37 -15.95 11.98
C THR A 59 -2.51 -14.44 12.12
N ALA A 60 -3.65 -13.89 11.69
CA ALA A 60 -3.93 -12.47 11.83
C ALA A 60 -3.98 -12.03 13.30
N ALA A 61 -4.56 -12.85 14.19
CA ALA A 61 -4.60 -12.56 15.63
C ALA A 61 -3.20 -12.53 16.26
N ILE A 62 -2.33 -13.49 15.91
CA ILE A 62 -0.93 -13.52 16.38
C ILE A 62 -0.20 -12.26 15.91
N LEU A 63 -0.32 -11.90 14.63
CA LEU A 63 0.28 -10.69 14.09
C LEU A 63 -0.28 -9.41 14.71
N TYR A 64 -1.59 -9.40 15.00
CA TYR A 64 -2.22 -8.28 15.70
C TYR A 64 -1.69 -8.14 17.13
N ILE A 65 -1.62 -9.24 17.88
CA ILE A 65 -1.05 -9.24 19.24
C ILE A 65 0.40 -8.76 19.19
N TYR A 66 1.21 -9.27 18.24
CA TYR A 66 2.57 -8.81 18.04
C TYR A 66 2.63 -7.29 17.77
N ALA A 67 1.83 -6.79 16.83
CA ALA A 67 1.76 -5.36 16.52
C ALA A 67 1.36 -4.53 17.74
N ARG A 68 0.42 -5.03 18.57
CA ARG A 68 0.02 -4.38 19.84
C ARG A 68 1.12 -4.39 20.89
N VAL A 69 1.87 -5.49 21.04
CA VAL A 69 3.01 -5.57 21.95
C VAL A 69 4.10 -4.58 21.52
N VAL A 70 4.42 -4.53 20.22
CA VAL A 70 5.36 -3.54 19.70
C VAL A 70 4.84 -2.12 19.93
N ALA A 71 3.58 -1.85 19.63
CA ALA A 71 2.97 -0.53 19.82
C ALA A 71 2.96 -0.05 21.28
N LEU A 72 2.87 -0.98 22.25
CA LEU A 72 2.91 -0.67 23.67
C LEU A 72 4.34 -0.43 24.21
N THR A 73 5.35 -1.00 23.56
CA THR A 73 6.73 -0.97 24.01
C THR A 73 7.63 -0.05 23.19
N ALA A 74 7.24 0.24 21.94
CA ALA A 74 8.00 1.11 21.05
C ALA A 74 7.77 2.60 21.36
N ARG A 75 8.72 3.41 20.89
CA ARG A 75 8.61 4.88 20.93
C ARG A 75 8.24 5.38 19.54
N LEU A 76 7.22 6.27 19.48
CA LEU A 76 6.82 6.90 18.22
C LEU A 76 7.50 8.27 18.09
N ALA A 77 8.30 8.42 17.05
CA ALA A 77 8.86 9.71 16.64
C ALA A 77 8.15 10.17 15.35
N THR A 78 7.80 11.44 15.30
CA THR A 78 7.15 12.04 14.12
C THR A 78 7.97 13.23 13.65
N SER A 79 8.14 13.37 12.35
CA SER A 79 8.89 14.46 11.72
C SER A 79 8.32 14.80 10.33
N GLY A 80 8.82 15.88 9.72
CA GLY A 80 8.34 16.40 8.45
C GLY A 80 7.36 17.56 8.64
N GLU A 81 6.72 17.97 7.55
CA GLU A 81 5.77 19.09 7.54
C GLU A 81 4.47 18.78 8.28
N LEU A 82 4.09 17.51 8.32
CA LEU A 82 2.93 17.02 9.01
C LEU A 82 3.33 16.06 10.13
N SER A 83 2.61 16.12 11.25
CA SER A 83 2.82 15.23 12.39
C SER A 83 1.80 14.10 12.39
N TRP A 84 2.25 12.84 12.39
CA TRP A 84 1.39 11.70 12.61
C TRP A 84 0.65 11.78 13.95
N PRO A 85 -0.65 11.51 14.06
CA PRO A 85 -1.54 10.97 13.04
C PRO A 85 -2.37 12.03 12.27
N ASN A 86 -1.97 13.30 12.29
CA ASN A 86 -2.71 14.40 11.69
C ASN A 86 -2.53 14.43 10.18
N VAL A 87 -3.14 13.48 9.49
CA VAL A 87 -3.14 13.38 8.04
C VAL A 87 -4.29 14.22 7.47
N PRO A 88 -4.06 15.08 6.46
CA PRO A 88 -5.14 15.81 5.82
C PRO A 88 -6.12 14.83 5.16
N ALA A 89 -7.40 15.07 5.29
CA ALA A 89 -8.45 14.22 4.73
C ALA A 89 -9.45 15.07 3.91
N PRO A 90 -9.87 14.60 2.74
CA PRO A 90 -9.40 13.37 2.05
C PRO A 90 -7.99 13.53 1.47
N SER A 91 -7.21 12.45 1.40
CA SER A 91 -5.90 12.45 0.76
C SER A 91 -5.46 11.06 0.31
N VAL A 92 -4.55 11.01 -0.67
CA VAL A 92 -3.81 9.80 -1.04
C VAL A 92 -2.47 9.85 -0.32
N ILE A 93 -2.19 8.83 0.50
CA ILE A 93 -0.93 8.69 1.21
C ILE A 93 -0.10 7.64 0.48
N ALA A 94 1.05 8.06 -0.06
CA ALA A 94 1.96 7.19 -0.78
C ALA A 94 3.18 6.85 0.08
N LEU A 95 3.53 5.57 0.14
CA LEU A 95 4.69 5.06 0.89
C LEU A 95 5.34 3.91 0.15
N TRP A 96 6.59 3.56 0.51
CA TRP A 96 7.22 2.34 0.00
C TRP A 96 6.60 1.10 0.64
N HIS A 97 6.52 0.00 -0.11
CA HIS A 97 6.02 -1.28 0.40
C HIS A 97 6.81 -1.75 1.63
N GLY A 98 8.14 -1.60 1.59
CA GLY A 98 9.02 -1.94 2.71
C GLY A 98 8.77 -1.14 3.99
N ASN A 99 8.07 0.00 3.93
CA ASN A 99 7.69 0.80 5.10
C ASN A 99 6.36 0.35 5.74
N ALA A 100 5.58 -0.51 5.07
CA ALA A 100 4.26 -0.91 5.53
C ALA A 100 4.24 -1.52 6.95
N PRO A 101 5.18 -2.39 7.38
CA PRO A 101 5.17 -2.91 8.74
C PRO A 101 5.30 -1.83 9.81
N SER A 102 6.17 -0.83 9.59
CA SER A 102 6.34 0.32 10.51
C SER A 102 5.10 1.19 10.55
N LEU A 103 4.45 1.43 9.40
CA LEU A 103 3.17 2.14 9.33
C LEU A 103 2.07 1.43 10.12
N LEU A 104 1.93 0.10 9.97
CA LEU A 104 0.91 -0.67 10.69
C LEU A 104 1.10 -0.57 12.22
N VAL A 105 2.34 -0.58 12.69
CA VAL A 105 2.64 -0.35 14.11
C VAL A 105 2.34 1.09 14.52
N ALA A 106 2.75 2.09 13.73
CA ALA A 106 2.42 3.48 14.01
C ALA A 106 0.90 3.69 14.08
N PHE A 107 0.14 3.03 13.21
CA PHE A 107 -1.33 3.06 13.22
C PHE A 107 -1.92 2.34 14.45
N ALA A 108 -1.29 1.24 14.90
CA ALA A 108 -1.65 0.55 16.14
C ALA A 108 -1.41 1.42 17.39
N MET A 109 -0.39 2.32 17.33
CA MET A 109 -0.09 3.29 18.40
C MET A 109 -1.07 4.46 18.40
N ARG A 110 -1.28 5.07 17.22
CA ARG A 110 -2.19 6.22 17.03
C ARG A 110 -2.87 6.14 15.68
N ARG A 111 -4.18 6.04 15.66
CA ARG A 111 -5.00 6.05 14.43
C ARG A 111 -5.18 7.47 13.92
N THR A 112 -5.38 7.61 12.61
CA THR A 112 -5.84 8.85 11.97
C THR A 112 -7.27 9.19 12.43
N ALA A 113 -7.62 10.48 12.43
CA ALA A 113 -8.99 10.91 12.76
C ALA A 113 -9.98 10.52 11.65
N ALA A 114 -9.56 10.63 10.37
CA ALA A 114 -10.36 10.23 9.23
C ALA A 114 -10.31 8.71 9.01
N PRO A 115 -11.34 8.13 8.37
CA PRO A 115 -11.32 6.73 7.94
C PRO A 115 -10.07 6.43 7.08
N ALA A 116 -9.37 5.36 7.41
CA ALA A 116 -8.17 4.92 6.70
C ALA A 116 -8.50 3.70 5.82
N VAL A 117 -8.21 3.80 4.55
CA VAL A 117 -8.41 2.75 3.55
C VAL A 117 -7.05 2.26 3.07
N ILE A 118 -6.87 0.94 2.97
CA ILE A 118 -5.64 0.33 2.46
C ILE A 118 -5.94 -0.67 1.36
N LEU A 119 -5.07 -0.70 0.33
CA LEU A 119 -5.15 -1.65 -0.76
C LEU A 119 -4.34 -2.91 -0.40
N VAL A 120 -4.96 -4.08 -0.48
CA VAL A 120 -4.33 -5.37 -0.14
C VAL A 120 -4.53 -6.39 -1.26
N ALA A 121 -3.47 -7.06 -1.67
CA ALA A 121 -3.51 -8.06 -2.73
C ALA A 121 -4.50 -9.21 -2.42
N ASN A 122 -5.20 -9.71 -3.45
CA ASN A 122 -6.12 -10.83 -3.36
C ASN A 122 -5.38 -12.16 -3.57
N ASP A 123 -4.43 -12.45 -2.70
CA ASP A 123 -3.62 -13.65 -2.67
C ASP A 123 -3.65 -14.27 -1.24
N PRO A 124 -3.11 -15.48 -1.04
CA PRO A 124 -3.11 -16.13 0.29
C PRO A 124 -2.41 -15.32 1.39
N ARG A 125 -1.40 -14.50 1.04
CA ARG A 125 -0.73 -13.59 1.99
C ARG A 125 -1.61 -12.38 2.30
N GLY A 126 -2.25 -11.82 1.29
CA GLY A 126 -3.20 -10.74 1.44
C GLY A 126 -4.43 -11.13 2.27
N ASP A 127 -4.81 -12.41 2.31
CA ASP A 127 -5.98 -12.83 3.08
C ASP A 127 -5.80 -12.59 4.59
N TYR A 128 -4.70 -13.06 5.21
CA TYR A 128 -4.45 -12.78 6.63
C TYR A 128 -4.08 -11.31 6.88
N LEU A 129 -3.40 -10.67 5.93
CA LEU A 129 -3.06 -9.25 6.03
C LEU A 129 -4.32 -8.37 6.01
N ALA A 130 -5.32 -8.72 5.19
CA ALA A 130 -6.60 -8.02 5.17
C ALA A 130 -7.34 -8.13 6.50
N VAL A 131 -7.31 -9.32 7.16
CA VAL A 131 -7.88 -9.49 8.51
C VAL A 131 -7.12 -8.63 9.51
N LEU A 132 -5.78 -8.68 9.51
CA LEU A 132 -4.93 -7.86 10.38
C LEU A 132 -5.23 -6.36 10.21
N CYS A 133 -5.28 -5.86 8.98
CA CYS A 133 -5.55 -4.45 8.70
C CYS A 133 -6.93 -4.03 9.23
N ARG A 134 -7.96 -4.86 9.06
CA ARG A 134 -9.29 -4.59 9.64
C ARG A 134 -9.27 -4.58 11.16
N MET A 135 -8.55 -5.49 11.82
CA MET A 135 -8.39 -5.49 13.28
C MET A 135 -7.67 -4.22 13.77
N LEU A 136 -6.74 -3.69 13.00
CA LEU A 136 -6.08 -2.41 13.27
C LEU A 136 -6.99 -1.21 13.03
N GLY A 137 -8.08 -1.36 12.26
CA GLY A 137 -9.07 -0.32 12.00
C GLY A 137 -8.99 0.30 10.61
N PHE A 138 -8.28 -0.34 9.68
CA PHE A 138 -8.36 0.03 8.27
C PHE A 138 -9.60 -0.56 7.60
N GLU A 139 -10.17 0.17 6.70
CA GLU A 139 -11.00 -0.40 5.64
C GLU A 139 -10.09 -0.99 4.56
N VAL A 140 -10.43 -2.16 4.03
CA VAL A 140 -9.57 -2.88 3.10
C VAL A 140 -10.26 -3.04 1.76
N VAL A 141 -9.65 -2.47 0.74
CA VAL A 141 -9.95 -2.73 -0.68
C VAL A 141 -9.03 -3.85 -1.17
N ARG A 142 -9.60 -4.83 -1.87
CA ARG A 142 -8.83 -5.98 -2.38
C ARG A 142 -8.49 -5.76 -3.84
N THR A 143 -7.25 -6.08 -4.22
CA THR A 143 -6.82 -6.05 -5.63
C THR A 143 -6.29 -7.41 -6.05
N ASP A 144 -6.70 -7.91 -7.19
CA ASP A 144 -6.20 -9.17 -7.74
C ASP A 144 -4.97 -9.00 -8.66
N GLY A 145 -4.60 -7.75 -8.96
CA GLY A 145 -3.40 -7.39 -9.73
C GLY A 145 -3.36 -7.96 -11.15
N ARG A 146 -4.46 -8.59 -11.60
CA ARG A 146 -4.56 -9.28 -12.90
C ARG A 146 -5.21 -8.43 -13.98
N HIS A 147 -6.01 -7.46 -13.59
CA HIS A 147 -6.66 -6.47 -14.44
C HIS A 147 -5.94 -5.14 -14.25
N ASP A 148 -6.29 -4.18 -15.06
CA ASP A 148 -5.64 -2.84 -15.11
C ASP A 148 -5.73 -2.01 -13.81
N GLY A 149 -6.18 -2.61 -12.69
CA GLY A 149 -6.35 -1.94 -11.39
C GLY A 149 -7.43 -0.85 -11.41
N TRP A 150 -8.21 -0.78 -12.49
CA TRP A 150 -9.19 0.27 -12.73
C TRP A 150 -10.36 0.24 -11.76
N SER A 151 -10.93 -0.96 -11.52
CA SER A 151 -12.04 -1.15 -10.59
C SER A 151 -11.66 -0.74 -9.18
N GLU A 152 -10.44 -1.08 -8.77
CA GLU A 152 -9.89 -0.74 -7.47
C GLU A 152 -9.66 0.77 -7.33
N LEU A 153 -9.10 1.42 -8.37
CA LEU A 153 -8.93 2.87 -8.36
C LEU A 153 -10.27 3.60 -8.28
N MET A 154 -11.31 3.07 -8.94
CA MET A 154 -12.68 3.63 -8.84
C MET A 154 -13.26 3.47 -7.44
N GLU A 155 -13.08 2.30 -6.81
CA GLU A 155 -13.52 2.07 -5.43
C GLU A 155 -12.78 3.01 -4.46
N LEU A 156 -11.46 3.15 -4.62
CA LEU A 156 -10.64 4.08 -3.81
C LEU A 156 -11.07 5.54 -4.02
N ALA A 157 -11.42 5.93 -5.26
CA ALA A 157 -11.92 7.28 -5.54
C ALA A 157 -13.25 7.56 -4.83
N GLU A 158 -14.13 6.57 -4.71
CA GLU A 158 -15.37 6.71 -3.92
C GLU A 158 -15.07 6.86 -2.41
N LYS A 159 -14.07 6.14 -1.88
CA LYS A 159 -13.64 6.29 -0.48
C LYS A 159 -13.09 7.68 -0.20
N LEU A 160 -12.28 8.22 -1.11
CA LEU A 160 -11.77 9.60 -1.01
C LEU A 160 -12.89 10.63 -0.97
N LYS A 161 -13.96 10.47 -1.77
CA LYS A 161 -15.13 11.36 -1.73
C LYS A 161 -15.88 11.29 -0.40
N GLN A 162 -15.85 10.13 0.26
CA GLN A 162 -16.42 9.94 1.59
C GLN A 162 -15.54 10.53 2.71
N GLY A 163 -14.44 11.21 2.35
CA GLY A 163 -13.54 11.86 3.30
C GLY A 163 -12.45 10.94 3.87
N ALA A 164 -12.24 9.76 3.28
CA ALA A 164 -11.22 8.83 3.75
C ALA A 164 -9.80 9.24 3.32
N CYS A 165 -8.81 8.75 4.07
CA CYS A 165 -7.40 8.74 3.68
C CYS A 165 -7.08 7.38 3.05
N VAL A 166 -6.56 7.37 1.83
CA VAL A 166 -6.22 6.15 1.09
C VAL A 166 -4.71 5.92 1.13
N PHE A 167 -4.29 4.81 1.72
CA PHE A 167 -2.88 4.41 1.83
C PHE A 167 -2.51 3.44 0.69
N ILE A 168 -1.55 3.85 -0.15
CA ILE A 168 -1.10 3.08 -1.31
C ILE A 168 0.41 2.90 -1.25
N THR A 169 0.89 1.67 -1.46
CA THR A 169 2.31 1.41 -1.68
C THR A 169 2.70 1.88 -3.09
N ALA A 170 3.62 2.85 -3.16
CA ALA A 170 3.97 3.54 -4.40
C ALA A 170 4.67 2.61 -5.42
N ASP A 171 5.39 1.61 -4.94
CA ASP A 171 6.10 0.59 -5.73
C ASP A 171 5.24 -0.65 -6.06
N GLY A 172 4.03 -0.74 -5.52
CA GLY A 172 3.07 -1.82 -5.84
C GLY A 172 3.65 -3.21 -5.59
N ALA A 173 3.67 -4.04 -6.63
CA ALA A 173 4.23 -5.39 -6.59
C ALA A 173 5.73 -5.47 -6.97
N GLY A 174 6.43 -4.34 -6.98
CA GLY A 174 7.86 -4.26 -7.30
C GLY A 174 8.15 -3.73 -8.73
N PRO A 175 9.41 -3.48 -9.04
CA PRO A 175 10.58 -3.54 -8.14
C PRO A 175 10.53 -2.48 -7.02
N ALA A 176 11.28 -2.73 -5.93
CA ALA A 176 11.33 -1.82 -4.79
C ALA A 176 11.75 -0.41 -5.18
N ARG A 177 11.13 0.58 -4.57
CA ARG A 177 11.46 2.01 -4.73
C ARG A 177 11.35 2.54 -6.17
N VAL A 178 10.49 1.93 -6.98
CA VAL A 178 10.13 2.42 -8.31
C VAL A 178 8.66 2.78 -8.31
N VAL A 179 8.35 4.07 -8.41
CA VAL A 179 6.97 4.56 -8.31
C VAL A 179 6.13 4.06 -9.47
N LYS A 180 5.02 3.40 -9.16
CA LYS A 180 3.96 3.01 -10.09
C LYS A 180 2.91 4.13 -10.23
N ARG A 181 2.12 4.08 -11.30
CA ARG A 181 1.15 5.13 -11.62
C ARG A 181 -0.01 5.26 -10.62
N GLY A 182 -0.38 4.19 -9.91
CA GLY A 182 -1.62 4.10 -9.14
C GLY A 182 -1.86 5.28 -8.20
N ALA A 183 -0.88 5.64 -7.35
CA ALA A 183 -1.02 6.73 -6.39
C ALA A 183 -1.15 8.10 -7.08
N VAL A 184 -0.32 8.39 -8.08
CA VAL A 184 -0.34 9.67 -8.81
C VAL A 184 -1.61 9.79 -9.66
N ALA A 185 -2.05 8.70 -10.31
CA ALA A 185 -3.27 8.67 -11.11
C ALA A 185 -4.51 8.93 -10.23
N LEU A 186 -4.59 8.26 -9.07
CA LEU A 186 -5.72 8.44 -8.16
C LEU A 186 -5.79 9.87 -7.61
N ALA A 187 -4.67 10.43 -7.16
CA ALA A 187 -4.60 11.79 -6.63
C ALA A 187 -4.98 12.83 -7.70
N SER A 188 -4.39 12.73 -8.90
CA SER A 188 -4.70 13.64 -10.01
C SER A 188 -6.16 13.55 -10.47
N ALA A 189 -6.68 12.33 -10.62
CA ALA A 189 -8.05 12.14 -11.09
C ALA A 189 -9.11 12.66 -10.11
N THR A 190 -8.84 12.55 -8.81
CA THR A 190 -9.76 12.97 -7.74
C THR A 190 -9.52 14.42 -7.30
N GLY A 191 -8.35 14.99 -7.58
CA GLY A 191 -7.97 16.34 -7.17
C GLY A 191 -7.65 16.46 -5.68
N VAL A 192 -7.54 15.34 -4.96
CA VAL A 192 -7.14 15.34 -3.56
C VAL A 192 -5.62 15.42 -3.42
N PRO A 193 -5.08 15.95 -2.30
CA PRO A 193 -3.65 16.01 -2.09
C PRO A 193 -3.01 14.63 -2.02
N LEU A 194 -1.82 14.51 -2.65
CA LEU A 194 -0.92 13.39 -2.53
C LEU A 194 0.10 13.69 -1.42
N VAL A 195 0.17 12.84 -0.42
CA VAL A 195 1.04 12.98 0.75
C VAL A 195 2.11 11.89 0.74
N PRO A 196 3.38 12.22 0.50
CA PRO A 196 4.47 11.26 0.65
C PRO A 196 4.67 10.93 2.14
N LEU A 197 4.70 9.64 2.48
CA LEU A 197 4.91 9.16 3.83
C LEU A 197 6.05 8.13 3.86
N LYS A 198 6.96 8.29 4.80
CA LYS A 198 7.95 7.27 5.17
C LYS A 198 7.69 6.80 6.59
N ALA A 199 7.80 5.49 6.80
CA ALA A 199 7.75 4.90 8.12
C ALA A 199 8.93 3.92 8.24
N ASP A 200 9.73 4.07 9.27
CA ASP A 200 10.88 3.22 9.53
C ASP A 200 10.96 2.82 11.00
N CYS A 201 11.85 1.90 11.33
CA CYS A 201 12.03 1.46 12.72
C CYS A 201 13.46 1.01 13.00
N SER A 202 13.86 1.16 14.28
CA SER A 202 15.15 0.69 14.75
C SER A 202 15.07 0.34 16.26
N PRO A 203 15.53 -0.84 16.71
CA PRO A 203 15.99 -1.98 15.90
C PRO A 203 14.86 -2.62 15.08
N ALA A 204 15.23 -3.32 14.02
CA ALA A 204 14.29 -3.96 13.10
C ALA A 204 14.76 -5.36 12.69
N LEU A 205 13.82 -6.25 12.46
CA LEU A 205 14.04 -7.49 11.73
C LEU A 205 13.92 -7.21 10.23
N GLN A 206 15.06 -7.14 9.53
CA GLN A 206 15.09 -6.89 8.11
C GLN A 206 14.95 -8.19 7.31
N GLN A 207 14.13 -8.19 6.28
CA GLN A 207 13.94 -9.32 5.37
C GLN A 207 14.66 -9.03 4.04
N SER A 208 15.99 -8.98 4.08
CA SER A 208 16.85 -8.63 2.93
C SER A 208 16.72 -9.56 1.71
N HIS A 209 16.15 -10.76 1.89
CA HIS A 209 15.88 -11.70 0.81
C HIS A 209 14.57 -11.43 0.06
N LYS A 210 13.73 -10.52 0.55
CA LYS A 210 12.50 -10.09 -0.13
C LYS A 210 12.78 -8.86 -0.99
N TRP A 211 12.06 -8.76 -2.09
CA TRP A 211 12.19 -7.65 -3.04
C TRP A 211 11.94 -6.27 -2.42
N ASP A 212 11.07 -6.19 -1.39
CA ASP A 212 10.66 -4.96 -0.71
C ASP A 212 11.58 -4.55 0.45
N GLU A 213 12.53 -5.41 0.83
CA GLU A 213 13.47 -5.19 1.94
C GLU A 213 12.77 -4.75 3.24
N ALA A 214 11.57 -5.29 3.48
CA ALA A 214 10.71 -4.85 4.57
C ALA A 214 11.40 -4.94 5.93
N ARG A 215 11.28 -3.86 6.71
CA ARG A 215 11.80 -3.76 8.08
C ARG A 215 10.66 -3.89 9.06
N ASN A 216 10.69 -4.96 9.86
CA ASN A 216 9.64 -5.24 10.83
C ASN A 216 10.07 -4.72 12.22
N PRO A 217 9.29 -3.82 12.85
CA PRO A 217 9.61 -3.29 14.17
C PRO A 217 9.68 -4.39 15.23
N LEU A 218 10.67 -4.33 16.09
CA LEU A 218 10.79 -5.19 17.25
C LEU A 218 10.20 -4.52 18.51
N PRO A 219 9.84 -5.27 19.56
CA PRO A 219 9.54 -4.69 20.86
C PRO A 219 10.67 -3.74 21.32
N PHE A 220 10.28 -2.63 21.94
CA PHE A 220 11.18 -1.55 22.40
C PHE A 220 11.91 -0.78 21.28
N SER A 221 11.52 -0.96 20.02
CA SER A 221 12.07 -0.17 18.91
C SER A 221 11.62 1.30 18.96
N SER A 222 12.34 2.15 18.24
CA SER A 222 11.83 3.47 17.83
C SER A 222 11.17 3.32 16.47
N VAL A 223 9.90 3.70 16.37
CA VAL A 223 9.16 3.78 15.11
C VAL A 223 9.10 5.25 14.72
N SER A 224 9.62 5.58 13.56
CA SER A 224 9.60 6.94 13.02
C SER A 224 8.63 7.05 11.86
N VAL A 225 7.82 8.11 11.84
CA VAL A 225 6.95 8.46 10.72
C VAL A 225 7.31 9.87 10.28
N TRP A 226 7.64 10.00 9.01
CA TRP A 226 7.91 11.25 8.35
C TRP A 226 6.89 11.48 7.24
N MET A 227 6.30 12.68 7.20
CA MET A 227 5.37 13.09 6.14
C MET A 227 5.83 14.42 5.53
N ASP A 228 5.82 14.48 4.21
CA ASP A 228 6.15 15.69 3.47
C ASP A 228 4.91 16.55 3.24
N THR A 229 5.13 17.73 2.68
CA THR A 229 4.07 18.66 2.28
C THR A 229 3.10 18.00 1.30
N PRO A 230 1.80 18.06 1.57
CA PRO A 230 0.78 17.59 0.65
C PRO A 230 0.86 18.35 -0.69
N ARG A 231 0.80 17.63 -1.79
CA ARG A 231 0.80 18.24 -3.13
C ARG A 231 -0.46 17.85 -3.88
N THR A 232 -1.21 18.85 -4.33
CA THR A 232 -2.29 18.64 -5.30
C THR A 232 -1.69 18.57 -6.69
N LEU A 233 -1.99 17.49 -7.40
CA LEU A 233 -1.50 17.30 -8.77
C LEU A 233 -2.47 17.93 -9.75
N GLU A 234 -1.94 18.63 -10.75
CA GLU A 234 -2.70 19.05 -11.92
C GLU A 234 -3.24 17.82 -12.67
N PRO A 235 -4.32 17.95 -13.45
CA PRO A 235 -4.81 16.86 -14.27
C PRO A 235 -3.71 16.30 -15.18
N LEU A 236 -3.33 15.03 -14.97
CA LEU A 236 -2.33 14.36 -15.78
C LEU A 236 -2.98 13.93 -17.10
N ILE A 237 -2.61 14.57 -18.19
CA ILE A 237 -3.24 14.42 -19.50
C ILE A 237 -2.40 13.62 -20.50
N ASP A 238 -1.11 13.50 -20.25
CA ASP A 238 -0.15 12.83 -21.10
C ASP A 238 0.88 12.01 -20.29
N ARG A 239 1.73 11.29 -21.01
CA ARG A 239 2.77 10.42 -20.42
C ARG A 239 3.82 11.25 -19.66
N ASP A 240 4.23 12.36 -20.21
CA ASP A 240 5.28 13.19 -19.63
C ASP A 240 4.85 13.78 -18.29
N SER A 241 3.59 14.25 -18.16
CA SER A 241 3.05 14.75 -16.90
C SER A 241 2.95 13.65 -15.84
N ILE A 242 2.60 12.41 -16.23
CA ILE A 242 2.58 11.25 -15.34
C ILE A 242 4.01 10.94 -14.86
N ASP A 243 4.97 10.89 -15.78
CA ASP A 243 6.35 10.52 -15.44
C ASP A 243 7.02 11.60 -14.59
N CYS A 244 6.74 12.88 -14.82
CA CYS A 244 7.15 13.97 -13.93
C CYS A 244 6.58 13.82 -12.51
N ALA A 245 5.31 13.48 -12.39
CA ALA A 245 4.68 13.28 -11.07
C ALA A 245 5.25 12.06 -10.34
N LYS A 246 5.52 10.96 -11.05
CA LYS A 246 6.19 9.78 -10.51
C LYS A 246 7.61 10.10 -10.03
N ALA A 247 8.40 10.78 -10.86
CA ALA A 247 9.78 11.16 -10.54
C ALA A 247 9.83 12.05 -9.29
N TRP A 248 8.92 13.04 -9.19
CA TRP A 248 8.80 13.87 -7.99
C TRP A 248 8.48 13.03 -6.74
N LEU A 249 7.51 12.11 -6.84
CA LEU A 249 7.12 11.27 -5.69
C LEU A 249 8.28 10.35 -5.28
N GLU A 250 8.98 9.76 -6.26
CA GLU A 250 10.12 8.88 -6.04
C GLU A 250 11.28 9.62 -5.37
N GLU A 251 11.64 10.80 -5.88
CA GLU A 251 12.65 11.66 -5.27
C GLU A 251 12.29 12.01 -3.82
N THR A 252 11.02 12.41 -3.60
CA THR A 252 10.55 12.81 -2.27
C THR A 252 10.57 11.64 -1.28
N LEU A 253 10.11 10.45 -1.68
CA LEU A 253 10.13 9.26 -0.85
C LEU A 253 11.57 8.73 -0.59
N ASN A 254 12.54 9.04 -1.46
CA ASN A 254 13.93 8.64 -1.30
C ASN A 254 14.79 9.68 -0.56
N LYS A 255 14.32 10.91 -0.35
CA LYS A 255 15.02 11.90 0.48
C LYS A 255 15.30 11.31 1.87
N ARG A 256 16.52 11.47 2.35
CA ARG A 256 16.85 11.09 3.75
C ARG A 256 16.11 12.04 4.69
N SER A 257 15.35 11.46 5.61
CA SER A 257 14.69 12.17 6.72
C SER A 257 15.67 12.46 7.84
#